data_a89236217ffcec7199bfd614366cb886
#
_entry.id   a89236217ffcec7199bfd614366cb886
#
_cell.length_a   1.000
_cell.length_b   1.000
_cell.length_c   1.000
_cell.angle_alpha   90.00
_cell.angle_beta   90.00
_cell.angle_gamma   90.00
#
_symmetry.space_group_name_H-M   'P 1'
#
loop_
_entity.id
_entity.type
_entity.pdbx_description
1 polymer ?
#
loop_
_entity_poly.entity_id
_entity_poly.type
_entity_poly.pdbx_seq_one_letter_code
_entity_poly.pdbx_strand_id
1 'polypeptide(L)'
;MKTENMITQPQNLVTIYPSNKVIIKQSNYTQYVIPVTGHIGEIDEFGELTRILANATENDEVYIQLSSSGGSLETCDYICRRMDECAAHIVVEIGITCVGVASAIPFHADDWVIHDSSTMIITPLYYSPGYGKESDIRDHAKYMKTVHNNWIERTFNGVLSEEEKYELLENGKALDFYADDLLSCLDAYQEHHNKSKLNDYPIQITSDTTK
;
A
#
# COMPACT_ATOMS: atom_id res chain seq x y z
N MET A 1 -11.47 48.37 20.43
CA MET A 1 -12.29 47.26 19.91
C MET A 1 -11.33 46.08 19.67
N LYS A 2 -11.38 45.08 20.52
CA LYS A 2 -10.62 43.82 20.34
C LYS A 2 -11.50 42.88 19.56
N THR A 3 -11.04 42.48 18.39
CA THR A 3 -11.65 41.38 17.60
C THR A 3 -11.24 40.08 18.25
N GLU A 4 -12.17 39.43 18.91
CA GLU A 4 -12.03 38.06 19.40
C GLU A 4 -12.02 37.10 18.21
N ASN A 5 -10.89 36.41 18.04
CA ASN A 5 -10.84 35.24 17.14
C ASN A 5 -11.71 34.13 17.74
N MET A 6 -12.83 33.91 17.15
CA MET A 6 -13.65 32.73 17.43
C MET A 6 -12.88 31.50 16.91
N ILE A 7 -12.29 30.75 17.83
CA ILE A 7 -11.81 29.41 17.58
C ILE A 7 -13.05 28.54 17.40
N THR A 8 -13.36 28.21 16.18
CA THR A 8 -14.43 27.24 15.87
C THR A 8 -14.00 25.88 16.42
N GLN A 9 -14.73 25.37 17.38
CA GLN A 9 -14.52 24.04 17.94
C GLN A 9 -14.84 22.98 16.87
N PRO A 10 -14.04 21.90 16.75
CA PRO A 10 -14.35 20.82 15.82
C PRO A 10 -15.61 20.11 16.28
N GLN A 11 -16.63 20.08 15.43
CA GLN A 11 -17.87 19.40 15.73
C GLN A 11 -17.85 18.00 15.10
N ASN A 12 -18.11 17.04 15.98
CA ASN A 12 -18.55 15.66 15.74
C ASN A 12 -17.47 14.64 15.33
N LEU A 13 -17.01 13.94 16.36
CA LEU A 13 -16.40 12.63 16.23
C LEU A 13 -17.52 11.60 16.05
N VAL A 14 -17.66 10.99 14.89
CA VAL A 14 -18.58 9.86 14.70
C VAL A 14 -17.75 8.57 14.75
N THR A 15 -17.95 7.81 15.81
CA THR A 15 -17.31 6.50 15.96
C THR A 15 -18.32 5.42 15.55
N ILE A 16 -18.02 4.71 14.45
CA ILE A 16 -18.82 3.56 14.02
C ILE A 16 -18.00 2.29 14.29
N TYR A 17 -18.56 1.38 15.09
CA TYR A 17 -17.99 0.08 15.35
C TYR A 17 -18.76 -1.00 14.59
N PRO A 18 -18.15 -1.81 13.77
CA PRO A 18 -17.69 -3.14 14.12
C PRO A 18 -16.28 -3.43 13.62
N SER A 19 -15.62 -4.39 14.16
CA SER A 19 -14.28 -4.95 14.11
C SER A 19 -13.12 -4.22 13.37
N ASN A 20 -13.40 -3.34 12.39
CA ASN A 20 -12.44 -2.39 11.80
C ASN A 20 -12.98 -0.97 12.03
N LYS A 21 -12.39 -0.24 12.97
CA LYS A 21 -12.86 1.08 13.41
C LYS A 21 -12.41 2.17 12.44
N VAL A 22 -13.34 2.87 11.82
CA VAL A 22 -13.07 4.12 11.10
C VAL A 22 -13.32 5.29 12.04
N ILE A 23 -12.32 6.15 12.25
CA ILE A 23 -12.44 7.40 13.01
C ILE A 23 -12.40 8.56 12.01
N ILE A 24 -13.50 9.32 11.92
CA ILE A 24 -13.58 10.49 11.06
C ILE A 24 -13.36 11.74 11.93
N LYS A 25 -12.29 12.49 11.67
CA LYS A 25 -12.09 13.83 12.21
C LYS A 25 -12.48 14.86 11.14
N GLN A 26 -13.46 15.71 11.41
CA GLN A 26 -13.76 16.84 10.54
C GLN A 26 -12.93 18.06 10.94
N SER A 27 -12.08 18.53 10.04
CA SER A 27 -11.54 19.86 10.00
C SER A 27 -11.96 20.48 8.65
N ASN A 28 -11.20 21.35 8.04
CA ASN A 28 -11.52 21.84 6.68
C ASN A 28 -11.29 20.79 5.59
N TYR A 29 -10.82 19.60 5.96
CA TYR A 29 -10.70 18.38 5.16
C TYR A 29 -11.21 17.20 5.99
N THR A 30 -11.59 16.10 5.36
CA THR A 30 -11.98 14.86 6.04
C THR A 30 -10.78 13.93 6.11
N GLN A 31 -10.40 13.52 7.32
CA GLN A 31 -9.40 12.48 7.53
C GLN A 31 -10.12 11.17 7.84
N TYR A 32 -9.91 10.16 7.01
CA TYR A 32 -10.38 8.79 7.22
C TYR A 32 -9.25 7.98 7.85
N VAL A 33 -9.43 7.52 9.09
CA VAL A 33 -8.44 6.66 9.76
C VAL A 33 -8.93 5.22 9.73
N ILE A 34 -8.19 4.35 9.02
CA ILE A 34 -8.61 2.99 8.71
C ILE A 34 -7.55 2.01 9.18
N PRO A 35 -7.84 1.16 10.18
CA PRO A 35 -6.93 0.10 10.56
C PRO A 35 -7.00 -1.08 9.56
N VAL A 36 -5.83 -1.48 9.06
CA VAL A 36 -5.61 -2.72 8.32
C VAL A 36 -4.73 -3.60 9.20
N THR A 37 -5.38 -4.43 10.04
CA THR A 37 -4.70 -5.19 11.09
C THR A 37 -4.99 -6.68 11.02
N GLY A 38 -4.00 -7.49 11.40
CA GLY A 38 -4.12 -8.94 11.43
C GLY A 38 -3.97 -9.59 10.06
N HIS A 39 -4.82 -10.54 9.74
CA HIS A 39 -4.79 -11.27 8.47
C HIS A 39 -5.61 -10.55 7.39
N ILE A 40 -5.06 -10.41 6.19
CA ILE A 40 -5.81 -9.93 5.02
C ILE A 40 -6.62 -11.11 4.47
N GLY A 41 -7.91 -11.14 4.82
CA GLY A 41 -8.85 -12.19 4.44
C GLY A 41 -9.52 -11.96 3.09
N GLU A 42 -10.83 -12.21 3.05
CA GLU A 42 -11.63 -12.04 1.84
C GLU A 42 -11.93 -10.57 1.57
N ILE A 43 -12.18 -10.25 0.30
CA ILE A 43 -12.34 -8.87 -0.18
C ILE A 43 -13.51 -8.12 0.47
N ASP A 44 -14.58 -8.84 0.80
CA ASP A 44 -15.77 -8.27 1.45
C ASP A 44 -15.49 -7.77 2.88
N GLU A 45 -14.46 -8.26 3.56
CA GLU A 45 -14.02 -7.74 4.85
C GLU A 45 -13.50 -6.30 4.74
N PHE A 46 -13.07 -5.88 3.55
CA PHE A 46 -12.51 -4.56 3.25
C PHE A 46 -13.47 -3.63 2.50
N GLY A 47 -14.77 -3.96 2.48
CA GLY A 47 -15.78 -3.20 1.76
C GLY A 47 -15.85 -1.72 2.15
N GLU A 48 -15.66 -1.38 3.43
CA GLU A 48 -15.67 0.01 3.89
C GLU A 48 -14.39 0.75 3.47
N LEU A 49 -13.22 0.14 3.57
CA LEU A 49 -11.96 0.70 3.07
C LEU A 49 -12.07 1.01 1.58
N THR A 50 -12.48 0.03 0.77
CA THR A 50 -12.58 0.20 -0.68
C THR A 50 -13.65 1.23 -1.08
N ARG A 51 -14.74 1.35 -0.31
CA ARG A 51 -15.76 2.39 -0.48
C ARG A 51 -15.19 3.78 -0.20
N ILE A 52 -14.38 3.94 0.84
CA ILE A 52 -13.72 5.21 1.15
C ILE A 52 -12.74 5.58 0.05
N LEU A 53 -11.85 4.66 -0.34
CA LEU A 53 -10.89 4.88 -1.42
C LEU A 53 -11.56 5.29 -2.76
N ALA A 54 -12.73 4.73 -3.05
CA ALA A 54 -13.48 5.05 -4.27
C ALA A 54 -14.18 6.42 -4.24
N ASN A 55 -14.42 7.02 -3.07
CA ASN A 55 -15.25 8.23 -2.93
C ASN A 55 -14.51 9.41 -2.28
N ALA A 56 -13.34 9.18 -1.68
CA ALA A 56 -12.53 10.25 -1.11
C ALA A 56 -12.02 11.17 -2.23
N THR A 57 -11.94 12.47 -1.93
CA THR A 57 -11.60 13.53 -2.88
C THR A 57 -10.21 14.08 -2.63
N GLU A 58 -9.68 14.88 -3.54
CA GLU A 58 -8.38 15.56 -3.41
C GLU A 58 -8.24 16.45 -2.15
N ASN A 59 -9.37 16.80 -1.50
CA ASN A 59 -9.38 17.56 -0.26
C ASN A 59 -9.47 16.66 0.99
N ASP A 60 -9.45 15.35 0.82
CA ASP A 60 -9.53 14.39 1.91
C ASP A 60 -8.16 13.72 2.14
N GLU A 61 -7.99 13.12 3.31
CA GLU A 61 -6.85 12.30 3.65
C GLU A 61 -7.30 10.90 4.08
N VAL A 62 -6.67 9.88 3.53
CA VAL A 62 -6.88 8.49 3.94
C VAL A 62 -5.66 8.01 4.72
N TYR A 63 -5.81 7.83 6.01
CA TYR A 63 -4.76 7.39 6.93
C TYR A 63 -4.93 5.90 7.25
N ILE A 64 -4.07 5.06 6.73
CA ILE A 64 -4.12 3.60 6.91
C ILE A 64 -3.16 3.20 8.03
N GLN A 65 -3.68 2.63 9.11
CA GLN A 65 -2.88 2.04 10.18
C GLN A 65 -2.62 0.57 9.86
N LEU A 66 -1.44 0.30 9.30
CA LEU A 66 -1.07 -1.03 8.81
C LEU A 66 -0.32 -1.83 9.87
N SER A 67 -0.90 -2.93 10.31
CA SER A 67 -0.21 -3.93 11.14
C SER A 67 -0.72 -5.33 10.80
N SER A 68 -0.16 -5.95 9.77
CA SER A 68 -0.67 -7.18 9.17
C SER A 68 0.41 -8.22 8.94
N SER A 69 0.05 -9.48 9.19
CA SER A 69 0.86 -10.66 8.88
C SER A 69 0.72 -11.13 7.42
N GLY A 70 0.04 -10.35 6.57
CA GLY A 70 -0.27 -10.75 5.20
C GLY A 70 -1.57 -11.55 5.09
N GLY A 71 -1.72 -12.30 4.01
CA GLY A 71 -2.92 -13.09 3.75
C GLY A 71 -3.21 -13.29 2.27
N SER A 72 -4.42 -12.96 1.82
CA SER A 72 -4.85 -13.09 0.43
C SER A 72 -4.13 -12.11 -0.49
N LEU A 73 -3.37 -12.64 -1.45
CA LEU A 73 -2.72 -11.83 -2.49
C LEU A 73 -3.75 -11.08 -3.34
N GLU A 74 -4.84 -11.74 -3.69
CA GLU A 74 -5.90 -11.17 -4.53
C GLU A 74 -6.56 -9.96 -3.84
N THR A 75 -6.89 -10.09 -2.57
CA THR A 75 -7.48 -9.00 -1.77
C THR A 75 -6.49 -7.85 -1.60
N CYS A 76 -5.22 -8.13 -1.30
CA CYS A 76 -4.20 -7.11 -1.17
C CYS A 76 -3.98 -6.35 -2.48
N ASP A 77 -3.83 -7.05 -3.60
CA ASP A 77 -3.66 -6.45 -4.93
C ASP A 77 -4.88 -5.59 -5.33
N TYR A 78 -6.09 -6.01 -4.94
CA TYR A 78 -7.28 -5.19 -5.15
C TYR A 78 -7.26 -3.90 -4.31
N ILE A 79 -6.88 -3.98 -3.03
CA ILE A 79 -6.74 -2.80 -2.16
C ILE A 79 -5.71 -1.84 -2.75
N CYS A 80 -4.53 -2.34 -3.14
CA CYS A 80 -3.47 -1.53 -3.74
C CYS A 80 -3.95 -0.80 -5.00
N ARG A 81 -4.66 -1.48 -5.88
CA ARG A 81 -5.26 -0.83 -7.06
C ARG A 81 -6.27 0.25 -6.71
N ARG A 82 -7.07 0.04 -5.66
CA ARG A 82 -8.00 1.09 -5.19
C ARG A 82 -7.26 2.28 -4.59
N MET A 83 -6.10 2.05 -3.95
CA MET A 83 -5.23 3.13 -3.50
C MET A 83 -4.68 3.95 -4.68
N ASP A 84 -4.18 3.28 -5.72
CA ASP A 84 -3.68 3.95 -6.95
C ASP A 84 -4.73 4.81 -7.67
N GLU A 85 -6.00 4.45 -7.55
CA GLU A 85 -7.13 5.15 -8.18
C GLU A 85 -7.75 6.23 -7.28
N CYS A 86 -7.35 6.28 -6.01
CA CYS A 86 -7.89 7.23 -5.03
C CYS A 86 -7.41 8.66 -5.34
N ALA A 87 -8.33 9.62 -5.26
CA ALA A 87 -7.99 11.02 -5.46
C ALA A 87 -7.45 11.70 -4.19
N ALA A 88 -7.72 11.11 -3.02
CA ALA A 88 -7.27 11.65 -1.73
C ALA A 88 -5.79 11.37 -1.49
N HIS A 89 -5.17 12.18 -0.65
CA HIS A 89 -3.82 11.93 -0.15
C HIS A 89 -3.82 10.72 0.80
N ILE A 90 -2.99 9.73 0.50
CA ILE A 90 -2.92 8.49 1.27
C ILE A 90 -1.66 8.45 2.12
N VAL A 91 -1.84 8.27 3.42
CA VAL A 91 -0.75 8.09 4.39
C VAL A 91 -0.84 6.68 4.97
N VAL A 92 0.27 5.94 4.97
CA VAL A 92 0.34 4.61 5.60
C VAL A 92 1.23 4.68 6.84
N GLU A 93 0.64 4.46 8.01
CA GLU A 93 1.37 4.23 9.25
C GLU A 93 1.78 2.76 9.33
N ILE A 94 3.09 2.50 9.28
CA ILE A 94 3.63 1.13 9.30
C ILE A 94 3.85 0.71 10.75
N GLY A 95 3.07 -0.26 11.21
CA GLY A 95 3.17 -0.81 12.55
C GLY A 95 4.35 -1.79 12.72
N ILE A 96 4.34 -2.53 13.83
CA ILE A 96 5.38 -3.51 14.14
C ILE A 96 5.39 -4.67 13.13
N THR A 97 4.25 -4.98 12.51
CA THR A 97 4.10 -6.14 11.63
C THR A 97 3.56 -5.71 10.27
N CYS A 98 4.40 -5.77 9.25
CA CYS A 98 4.01 -5.58 7.84
C CYS A 98 4.66 -6.71 7.03
N VAL A 99 3.97 -7.85 6.87
CA VAL A 99 4.58 -9.09 6.40
C VAL A 99 3.84 -9.67 5.19
N GLY A 100 4.59 -10.31 4.31
CA GLY A 100 4.06 -11.01 3.14
C GLY A 100 3.38 -10.04 2.18
N VAL A 101 2.14 -10.34 1.75
CA VAL A 101 1.42 -9.49 0.80
C VAL A 101 1.13 -8.09 1.36
N ALA A 102 1.04 -7.93 2.68
CA ALA A 102 0.84 -6.63 3.31
C ALA A 102 1.99 -5.65 3.02
N SER A 103 3.21 -6.17 2.77
CA SER A 103 4.37 -5.35 2.44
C SER A 103 4.22 -4.56 1.12
N ALA A 104 3.22 -4.88 0.29
CA ALA A 104 2.92 -4.11 -0.90
C ALA A 104 2.22 -2.76 -0.59
N ILE A 105 1.38 -2.72 0.45
CA ILE A 105 0.52 -1.56 0.74
C ILE A 105 1.29 -0.24 0.88
N PRO A 106 2.44 -0.15 1.57
CA PRO A 106 3.21 1.08 1.68
C PRO A 106 3.65 1.68 0.34
N PHE A 107 3.86 0.85 -0.68
CA PHE A 107 4.30 1.30 -2.01
C PHE A 107 3.20 1.97 -2.84
N HIS A 108 1.96 1.95 -2.36
CA HIS A 108 0.80 2.60 -2.97
C HIS A 108 0.32 3.82 -2.16
N ALA A 109 1.13 4.30 -1.20
CA ALA A 109 0.89 5.50 -0.42
C ALA A 109 1.62 6.72 -0.98
N ASP A 110 1.12 7.91 -0.65
CA ASP A 110 1.79 9.17 -0.95
C ASP A 110 2.84 9.53 0.11
N ASP A 111 2.54 9.19 1.38
CA ASP A 111 3.41 9.43 2.54
C ASP A 111 3.38 8.28 3.54
N TRP A 112 4.38 8.24 4.45
CA TRP A 112 4.51 7.19 5.46
C TRP A 112 4.75 7.76 6.85
N VAL A 113 4.24 7.02 7.85
CA VAL A 113 4.63 7.17 9.25
C VAL A 113 5.34 5.90 9.69
N ILE A 114 6.62 6.03 10.02
CA ILE A 114 7.51 4.93 10.42
C ILE A 114 7.95 5.17 11.85
N HIS A 115 7.80 4.17 12.69
CA HIS A 115 8.26 4.18 14.09
C HIS A 115 9.55 3.36 14.23
N ASP A 116 10.32 3.59 15.28
CA ASP A 116 11.55 2.83 15.58
C ASP A 116 11.30 1.31 15.64
N SER A 117 10.06 0.90 15.94
CA SER A 117 9.63 -0.50 16.01
C SER A 117 9.00 -1.02 14.71
N SER A 118 8.89 -0.20 13.66
CA SER A 118 8.30 -0.61 12.39
C SER A 118 9.17 -1.65 11.70
N THR A 119 8.52 -2.70 11.21
CA THR A 119 9.19 -3.72 10.39
C THR A 119 8.36 -4.06 9.17
N MET A 120 9.04 -4.26 8.05
CA MET A 120 8.45 -4.80 6.84
C MET A 120 9.23 -6.04 6.41
N ILE A 121 8.51 -7.13 6.13
CA ILE A 121 9.11 -8.39 5.72
C ILE A 121 8.47 -8.86 4.42
N ILE A 122 9.25 -8.84 3.35
CA ILE A 122 8.84 -9.40 2.06
C ILE A 122 9.12 -10.89 2.10
N THR A 123 8.07 -11.71 1.98
CA THR A 123 8.18 -13.16 2.05
C THR A 123 7.83 -13.81 0.71
N PRO A 124 8.37 -15.01 0.45
CA PRO A 124 7.83 -15.86 -0.60
C PRO A 124 6.34 -16.12 -0.38
N LEU A 125 5.56 -16.28 -1.46
CA LEU A 125 4.16 -16.68 -1.34
C LEU A 125 4.05 -18.15 -0.91
N TYR A 126 3.18 -18.37 0.07
CA TYR A 126 2.78 -19.70 0.48
C TYR A 126 1.42 -20.02 -0.11
N TYR A 127 1.27 -21.18 -0.70
CA TYR A 127 0.00 -21.65 -1.21
C TYR A 127 -0.18 -23.15 -0.96
N SER A 128 -1.42 -23.58 -0.81
CA SER A 128 -1.76 -24.99 -0.71
C SER A 128 -2.31 -25.46 -2.06
N PRO A 129 -1.66 -26.42 -2.73
CA PRO A 129 -2.13 -26.88 -4.04
C PRO A 129 -3.44 -27.71 -3.97
N GLY A 130 -3.91 -28.02 -2.78
CA GLY A 130 -5.11 -28.85 -2.60
C GLY A 130 -4.91 -30.30 -3.02
N TYR A 131 -6.01 -31.04 -3.14
CA TYR A 131 -6.04 -32.42 -3.64
C TYR A 131 -6.35 -32.41 -5.13
N GLY A 132 -5.62 -33.22 -5.92
CA GLY A 132 -5.83 -33.31 -7.35
C GLY A 132 -4.95 -34.37 -8.01
N LYS A 133 -5.03 -34.49 -9.33
CA LYS A 133 -4.08 -35.29 -10.08
C LYS A 133 -2.71 -34.65 -10.04
N GLU A 134 -1.65 -35.45 -10.13
CA GLU A 134 -0.27 -34.94 -10.12
C GLU A 134 -0.02 -33.86 -11.18
N SER A 135 -0.58 -34.06 -12.40
CA SER A 135 -0.51 -33.07 -13.47
C SER A 135 -1.10 -31.72 -13.06
N ASP A 136 -2.30 -31.75 -12.47
CA ASP A 136 -3.05 -30.55 -12.10
C ASP A 136 -2.35 -29.79 -10.99
N ILE A 137 -1.80 -30.51 -10.01
CA ILE A 137 -0.98 -29.95 -8.92
C ILE A 137 0.27 -29.26 -9.49
N ARG A 138 0.96 -29.91 -10.42
CA ARG A 138 2.16 -29.37 -11.07
C ARG A 138 1.87 -28.12 -11.91
N ASP A 139 0.79 -28.16 -12.66
CA ASP A 139 0.38 -27.02 -13.51
C ASP A 139 -0.07 -25.86 -12.65
N HIS A 140 -0.78 -26.12 -11.55
CA HIS A 140 -1.12 -25.09 -10.56
C HIS A 140 0.12 -24.48 -9.91
N ALA A 141 1.11 -25.28 -9.53
CA ALA A 141 2.37 -24.80 -8.97
C ALA A 141 3.11 -23.87 -9.94
N LYS A 142 3.17 -24.22 -11.24
CA LYS A 142 3.76 -23.34 -12.26
C LYS A 142 3.00 -22.02 -12.41
N TYR A 143 1.68 -22.10 -12.43
CA TYR A 143 0.83 -20.92 -12.50
C TYR A 143 1.09 -19.99 -11.30
N MET A 144 1.06 -20.53 -10.08
CA MET A 144 1.32 -19.75 -8.86
C MET A 144 2.72 -19.16 -8.82
N LYS A 145 3.76 -19.87 -9.29
CA LYS A 145 5.11 -19.31 -9.44
C LYS A 145 5.10 -18.12 -10.40
N THR A 146 4.39 -18.22 -11.52
CA THR A 146 4.29 -17.12 -12.48
C THR A 146 3.57 -15.90 -11.88
N VAL A 147 2.45 -16.15 -11.18
CA VAL A 147 1.69 -15.08 -10.49
C VAL A 147 2.59 -14.37 -9.47
N HIS A 148 3.31 -15.14 -8.65
CA HIS A 148 4.23 -14.61 -7.65
C HIS A 148 5.34 -13.76 -8.29
N ASN A 149 6.05 -14.31 -9.27
CA ASN A 149 7.13 -13.59 -9.93
C ASN A 149 6.62 -12.25 -10.52
N ASN A 150 5.49 -12.28 -11.22
CA ASN A 150 4.91 -11.08 -11.81
C ASN A 150 4.49 -10.05 -10.73
N TRP A 151 4.00 -10.52 -9.59
CA TRP A 151 3.62 -9.65 -8.49
C TRP A 151 4.85 -8.98 -7.86
N ILE A 152 5.91 -9.74 -7.56
CA ILE A 152 7.18 -9.21 -7.02
C ILE A 152 7.79 -8.19 -8.00
N GLU A 153 7.88 -8.54 -9.29
CA GLU A 153 8.45 -7.65 -10.30
C GLU A 153 7.66 -6.34 -10.43
N ARG A 154 6.34 -6.40 -10.35
CA ARG A 154 5.51 -5.20 -10.46
C ARG A 154 5.56 -4.35 -9.20
N THR A 155 5.44 -4.97 -8.03
CA THR A 155 5.28 -4.27 -6.75
C THR A 155 6.60 -3.66 -6.26
N PHE A 156 7.71 -4.39 -6.42
CA PHE A 156 9.00 -3.98 -5.88
C PHE A 156 10.02 -3.58 -6.95
N ASN A 157 9.53 -3.17 -8.13
CA ASN A 157 10.37 -2.68 -9.21
C ASN A 157 11.12 -1.41 -8.80
N GLY A 158 12.45 -1.42 -8.98
CA GLY A 158 13.32 -0.31 -8.57
C GLY A 158 13.68 -0.29 -7.08
N VAL A 159 13.16 -1.23 -6.29
CA VAL A 159 13.44 -1.38 -4.86
C VAL A 159 14.37 -2.54 -4.61
N LEU A 160 13.99 -3.74 -5.08
CA LEU A 160 14.79 -4.94 -4.90
C LEU A 160 15.83 -5.07 -6.00
N SER A 161 17.07 -5.37 -5.61
CA SER A 161 18.14 -5.78 -6.51
C SER A 161 17.83 -7.16 -7.13
N GLU A 162 18.48 -7.47 -8.26
CA GLU A 162 18.32 -8.80 -8.89
C GLU A 162 18.79 -9.95 -7.98
N GLU A 163 19.76 -9.70 -7.09
CA GLU A 163 20.22 -10.68 -6.10
C GLU A 163 19.15 -10.94 -5.04
N GLU A 164 18.53 -9.89 -4.50
CA GLU A 164 17.44 -10.01 -3.53
C GLU A 164 16.22 -10.70 -4.12
N LYS A 165 15.85 -10.37 -5.36
CA LYS A 165 14.79 -11.07 -6.09
C LYS A 165 15.11 -12.56 -6.25
N TYR A 166 16.34 -12.89 -6.61
CA TYR A 166 16.77 -14.27 -6.75
C TYR A 166 16.70 -15.03 -5.41
N GLU A 167 17.19 -14.41 -4.32
CA GLU A 167 17.09 -14.99 -2.98
C GLU A 167 15.64 -15.23 -2.55
N LEU A 168 14.76 -14.28 -2.83
CA LEU A 168 13.33 -14.36 -2.51
C LEU A 168 12.62 -15.43 -3.35
N LEU A 169 12.78 -15.40 -4.68
CA LEU A 169 11.98 -16.19 -5.62
C LEU A 169 12.48 -17.62 -5.82
N GLU A 170 13.80 -17.82 -5.81
CA GLU A 170 14.40 -19.14 -6.07
C GLU A 170 14.87 -19.84 -4.79
N ASN A 171 15.40 -19.09 -3.82
CA ASN A 171 15.89 -19.66 -2.57
C ASN A 171 14.85 -19.61 -1.44
N GLY A 172 13.72 -18.92 -1.65
CA GLY A 172 12.63 -18.82 -0.67
C GLY A 172 13.02 -18.07 0.60
N LYS A 173 13.98 -17.14 0.51
CA LYS A 173 14.45 -16.36 1.65
C LYS A 173 13.64 -15.07 1.79
N ALA A 174 13.12 -14.82 3.00
CA ALA A 174 12.48 -13.57 3.32
C ALA A 174 13.50 -12.40 3.37
N LEU A 175 13.03 -11.20 3.05
CA LEU A 175 13.80 -9.96 3.12
C LEU A 175 13.22 -9.08 4.21
N ASP A 176 14.03 -8.73 5.20
CA ASP A 176 13.62 -7.97 6.38
C ASP A 176 14.12 -6.53 6.26
N PHE A 177 13.20 -5.57 6.46
CA PHE A 177 13.48 -4.13 6.49
C PHE A 177 13.04 -3.58 7.85
N TYR A 178 13.98 -2.98 8.58
CA TYR A 178 13.75 -2.28 9.83
C TYR A 178 13.69 -0.77 9.59
N ALA A 179 13.28 0.02 10.58
CA ALA A 179 12.91 1.43 10.42
C ALA A 179 13.81 2.26 9.47
N ASP A 180 15.13 2.24 9.66
CA ASP A 180 16.06 3.01 8.83
C ASP A 180 16.18 2.47 7.39
N ASP A 181 16.22 1.15 7.24
CA ASP A 181 16.26 0.49 5.93
C ASP A 181 14.93 0.64 5.20
N LEU A 182 13.81 0.60 5.95
CA LEU A 182 12.47 0.76 5.43
C LEU A 182 12.26 2.15 4.83
N LEU A 183 12.70 3.21 5.52
CA LEU A 183 12.63 4.56 4.98
C LEU A 183 13.44 4.68 3.68
N SER A 184 14.67 4.19 3.68
CA SER A 184 15.54 4.20 2.50
C SER A 184 14.93 3.43 1.31
N CYS A 185 14.26 2.32 1.59
CA CYS A 185 13.58 1.49 0.60
C CYS A 185 12.39 2.24 -0.04
N LEU A 186 11.56 2.90 0.76
CA LEU A 186 10.38 3.65 0.30
C LEU A 186 10.78 4.92 -0.46
N ASP A 187 11.80 5.64 -0.01
CA ASP A 187 12.36 6.79 -0.71
C ASP A 187 12.91 6.40 -2.10
N ALA A 188 13.64 5.30 -2.19
CA ALA A 188 14.14 4.77 -3.46
C ALA A 188 13.01 4.42 -4.43
N TYR A 189 11.93 3.84 -3.92
CA TYR A 189 10.73 3.55 -4.72
C TYR A 189 10.10 4.82 -5.28
N GLN A 190 9.88 5.84 -4.45
CA GLN A 190 9.32 7.12 -4.90
C GLN A 190 10.20 7.80 -5.96
N GLU A 191 11.52 7.82 -5.76
CA GLU A 191 12.43 8.37 -6.75
C GLU A 191 12.34 7.64 -8.10
N HIS A 192 12.28 6.31 -8.07
CA HIS A 192 12.15 5.50 -9.28
C HIS A 192 10.84 5.78 -10.01
N HIS A 193 9.72 5.83 -9.28
CA HIS A 193 8.38 6.09 -9.82
C HIS A 193 8.22 7.50 -10.37
N ASN A 194 8.76 8.51 -9.69
CA ASN A 194 8.73 9.89 -10.16
C ASN A 194 9.55 10.07 -11.45
N LYS A 195 10.69 9.39 -11.56
CA LYS A 195 11.50 9.38 -12.79
C LYS A 195 10.77 8.70 -13.96
N SER A 196 10.03 7.63 -13.71
CA SER A 196 9.26 6.95 -14.76
C SER A 196 8.09 7.81 -15.24
N LYS A 197 7.33 8.45 -14.36
CA LYS A 197 6.24 9.38 -14.73
C LYS A 197 6.73 10.57 -15.56
N LEU A 198 7.92 11.11 -15.25
CA LEU A 198 8.54 12.21 -16.05
C LEU A 198 8.93 11.76 -17.45
N ASN A 199 9.30 10.50 -17.66
CA ASN A 199 9.66 9.97 -18.97
C ASN A 199 8.44 9.66 -19.86
N ASP A 200 7.29 9.37 -19.25
CA ASP A 200 6.03 9.08 -19.96
C ASP A 200 5.33 10.35 -20.49
N TYR A 201 5.72 11.55 -19.98
CA TYR A 201 5.26 12.84 -20.48
C TYR A 201 6.43 13.63 -21.09
N PRO A 202 6.79 13.43 -22.38
CA PRO A 202 7.77 14.25 -23.03
C PRO A 202 7.29 15.71 -23.04
N ILE A 203 8.04 16.59 -22.37
CA ILE A 203 7.78 18.02 -22.36
C ILE A 203 7.90 18.49 -23.81
N GLN A 204 6.77 18.78 -24.47
CA GLN A 204 6.77 19.48 -25.73
C GLN A 204 7.18 20.93 -25.46
N ILE A 205 8.48 21.21 -25.64
CA ILE A 205 8.96 22.59 -25.67
C ILE A 205 8.47 23.16 -27.00
N THR A 206 7.32 23.86 -26.97
CA THR A 206 6.93 24.73 -28.08
C THR A 206 7.86 25.94 -28.08
N SER A 207 8.86 25.91 -28.95
CA SER A 207 9.65 27.10 -29.27
C SER A 207 8.75 28.05 -30.06
N ASP A 208 8.12 29.00 -29.38
CA ASP A 208 7.57 30.18 -30.04
C ASP A 208 8.71 31.02 -30.60
N THR A 209 9.02 30.78 -31.82
CA THR A 209 9.85 31.69 -32.63
C THR A 209 8.90 32.70 -33.27
N THR A 210 8.61 33.78 -32.54
CA THR A 210 8.03 34.97 -33.13
C THR A 210 9.05 35.64 -34.04
N LYS A 211 8.74 35.71 -35.30
CA LYS A 211 9.30 36.70 -36.22
C LYS A 211 8.37 37.89 -36.33
#